data_b86878b9378708d1e26b04bf2b80eec7
#
_entry.id   b86878b9378708d1e26b04bf2b80eec7
#
_cell.length_a   1.000
_cell.length_b   1.000
_cell.length_c   1.000
_cell.angle_alpha   90.00
_cell.angle_beta   90.00
_cell.angle_gamma   90.00
#
_symmetry.space_group_name_H-M   'P 1'
#
loop_
_entity.id
_entity.type
_entity.pdbx_description
1 polymer ?
#
loop_
_entity_poly.entity_id
_entity_poly.type
_entity_poly.pdbx_seq_one_letter_code
_entity_poly.pdbx_strand_id
1 'polypeptide(L)'
;GVWRESEDLGTRLIQSPDQAKAGETVRTRAHGESRATLDALRERGAEVVSAVCPHVERIRKLAQEAEREGRRVILIGERHHPEVQGIAGWCSDPLIFENVQEVQKYLQEHPDFAHLPSIMLAQTTCIRARWESCVKFLKKQCTNLKINDTICNATQKRQTEAADLSAKED
;
A
#
# COMPACT_ATOMS: atom_id res chain seq x y z
N GLY A 1 -14.92 4.13 -20.78
CA GLY A 1 -14.35 4.56 -19.51
C GLY A 1 -13.04 5.30 -19.77
N VAL A 2 -12.44 5.89 -18.76
CA VAL A 2 -11.24 6.77 -18.81
C VAL A 2 -10.07 6.22 -19.67
N TRP A 3 -9.93 4.90 -19.77
CA TRP A 3 -8.88 4.26 -20.57
C TRP A 3 -9.09 4.39 -22.07
N ARG A 4 -10.34 4.29 -22.57
CA ARG A 4 -10.64 4.46 -24.01
C ARG A 4 -10.39 5.92 -24.43
N GLU A 5 -10.77 6.88 -23.61
CA GLU A 5 -10.49 8.30 -23.85
C GLU A 5 -8.98 8.59 -23.87
N SER A 6 -8.16 7.85 -23.12
CA SER A 6 -6.71 7.98 -23.12
C SER A 6 -6.09 7.41 -24.42
N GLU A 7 -6.61 6.31 -24.94
CA GLU A 7 -6.17 5.72 -26.21
C GLU A 7 -6.44 6.66 -27.39
N ASP A 8 -7.58 7.33 -27.39
CA ASP A 8 -7.94 8.36 -28.40
C ASP A 8 -6.97 9.57 -28.36
N LEU A 9 -6.28 9.80 -27.24
CA LEU A 9 -5.22 10.81 -27.08
C LEU A 9 -3.81 10.28 -27.42
N GLY A 10 -3.69 9.09 -28.03
CA GLY A 10 -2.42 8.52 -28.44
C GLY A 10 -1.62 7.86 -27.31
N THR A 11 -2.25 7.59 -26.15
CA THR A 11 -1.61 6.81 -25.08
C THR A 11 -1.94 5.32 -25.22
N ARG A 12 -1.06 4.47 -24.75
CA ARG A 12 -1.30 3.02 -24.66
C ARG A 12 -1.07 2.51 -23.25
N LEU A 13 -1.84 1.52 -22.83
CA LEU A 13 -1.60 0.85 -21.56
C LEU A 13 -0.48 -0.18 -21.74
N ILE A 14 0.52 -0.16 -20.85
CA ILE A 14 1.50 -1.22 -20.71
C ILE A 14 1.25 -1.97 -19.39
N GLN A 15 1.41 -3.27 -19.41
CA GLN A 15 1.19 -4.13 -18.25
C GLN A 15 2.50 -4.59 -17.60
N SER A 16 3.60 -4.51 -18.34
CA SER A 16 4.93 -4.83 -17.85
C SER A 16 5.96 -3.86 -18.41
N PRO A 17 7.12 -3.69 -17.75
CA PRO A 17 8.22 -2.86 -18.25
C PRO A 17 8.72 -3.27 -19.63
N ASP A 18 8.63 -4.56 -19.97
CA ASP A 18 9.09 -5.10 -21.26
C ASP A 18 8.39 -4.47 -22.46
N GLN A 19 7.21 -3.95 -22.27
CA GLN A 19 6.43 -3.30 -23.32
C GLN A 19 6.84 -1.84 -23.56
N ALA A 20 7.64 -1.25 -22.67
CA ALA A 20 8.16 0.10 -22.84
C ALA A 20 9.30 0.13 -23.87
N LYS A 21 9.35 1.18 -24.70
CA LYS A 21 10.41 1.43 -25.69
C LYS A 21 11.29 2.57 -25.20
N ALA A 22 12.54 2.57 -25.64
CA ALA A 22 13.47 3.67 -25.37
C ALA A 22 12.93 4.99 -25.94
N GLY A 23 13.02 6.06 -25.14
CA GLY A 23 12.50 7.38 -25.50
C GLY A 23 11.00 7.58 -25.29
N GLU A 24 10.24 6.54 -24.90
CA GLU A 24 8.84 6.71 -24.51
C GLU A 24 8.70 7.33 -23.11
N THR A 25 7.70 8.19 -22.92
CA THR A 25 7.31 8.68 -21.60
C THR A 25 6.28 7.71 -21.00
N VAL A 26 6.59 7.12 -19.86
CA VAL A 26 5.71 6.21 -19.12
C VAL A 26 5.20 6.88 -17.86
N ARG A 27 3.88 7.05 -17.77
CA ARG A 27 3.23 7.56 -16.56
C ARG A 27 2.79 6.42 -15.66
N THR A 28 3.18 6.47 -14.39
CA THR A 28 2.78 5.48 -13.39
C THR A 28 1.31 5.63 -13.00
N ARG A 29 0.74 4.58 -12.41
CA ARG A 29 -0.60 4.62 -11.81
C ARG A 29 -0.58 5.37 -10.47
N ALA A 30 -1.77 5.83 -10.03
CA ALA A 30 -1.95 6.46 -8.72
C ALA A 30 -1.60 5.54 -7.54
N HIS A 31 -1.71 4.22 -7.72
CA HIS A 31 -1.33 3.20 -6.73
C HIS A 31 0.19 3.10 -6.50
N GLY A 32 0.98 3.74 -7.38
CA GLY A 32 2.43 3.58 -7.39
C GLY A 32 2.89 2.28 -8.03
N GLU A 33 4.20 2.15 -8.17
CA GLU A 33 4.86 0.96 -8.69
C GLU A 33 6.00 0.57 -7.75
N SER A 34 6.41 -0.70 -7.80
CA SER A 34 7.58 -1.17 -7.06
C SER A 34 8.86 -0.48 -7.57
N ARG A 35 9.87 -0.43 -6.73
CA ARG A 35 11.20 0.08 -7.12
C ARG A 35 11.74 -0.66 -8.33
N ALA A 36 11.66 -1.99 -8.31
CA ALA A 36 12.13 -2.84 -9.41
C ALA A 36 11.44 -2.53 -10.75
N THR A 37 10.12 -2.29 -10.72
CA THR A 37 9.37 -1.88 -11.92
C THR A 37 9.88 -0.56 -12.49
N LEU A 38 10.10 0.44 -11.62
CA LEU A 38 10.59 1.76 -12.07
C LEU A 38 12.02 1.70 -12.61
N ASP A 39 12.87 0.91 -11.97
CA ASP A 39 14.26 0.74 -12.40
C ASP A 39 14.31 0.01 -13.76
N ALA A 40 13.52 -1.05 -13.95
CA ALA A 40 13.39 -1.75 -15.21
C ALA A 40 12.90 -0.84 -16.37
N LEU A 41 11.95 0.06 -16.11
CA LEU A 41 11.51 1.05 -17.10
C LEU A 41 12.65 2.01 -17.49
N ARG A 42 13.41 2.51 -16.53
CA ARG A 42 14.55 3.40 -16.77
C ARG A 42 15.69 2.70 -17.52
N GLU A 43 16.01 1.47 -17.17
CA GLU A 43 17.02 0.64 -17.85
C GLU A 43 16.69 0.42 -19.32
N ARG A 44 15.40 0.41 -19.67
CA ARG A 44 14.93 0.35 -21.07
C ARG A 44 14.97 1.70 -21.78
N GLY A 45 15.40 2.75 -21.11
CA GLY A 45 15.49 4.09 -21.67
C GLY A 45 14.14 4.83 -21.72
N ALA A 46 13.14 4.41 -20.97
CA ALA A 46 11.88 5.14 -20.83
C ALA A 46 12.03 6.30 -19.84
N GLU A 47 11.40 7.43 -20.16
CA GLU A 47 11.21 8.53 -19.21
C GLU A 47 10.03 8.23 -18.31
N VAL A 48 10.28 8.12 -16.99
CA VAL A 48 9.22 7.78 -16.02
C VAL A 48 8.67 9.02 -15.34
N VAL A 49 7.39 9.29 -15.57
CA VAL A 49 6.63 10.36 -14.92
C VAL A 49 5.75 9.77 -13.82
N SER A 50 5.99 10.19 -12.58
CA SER A 50 5.22 9.70 -11.43
C SER A 50 3.87 10.40 -11.35
N ALA A 51 2.79 9.61 -11.34
CA ALA A 51 1.43 10.06 -11.04
C ALA A 51 0.88 9.39 -9.76
N VAL A 52 1.79 8.95 -8.88
CA VAL A 52 1.41 8.33 -7.61
C VAL A 52 0.62 9.30 -6.74
N CYS A 53 -0.44 8.78 -6.10
CA CYS A 53 -1.22 9.56 -5.15
C CYS A 53 -0.35 10.01 -3.97
N PRO A 54 -0.42 11.28 -3.52
CA PRO A 54 0.36 11.76 -2.37
C PRO A 54 0.15 10.95 -1.09
N HIS A 55 -1.03 10.36 -0.88
CA HIS A 55 -1.29 9.48 0.27
C HIS A 55 -0.48 8.19 0.18
N VAL A 56 -0.41 7.56 -1.00
CA VAL A 56 0.40 6.35 -1.24
C VAL A 56 1.89 6.66 -1.10
N GLU A 57 2.32 7.79 -1.66
CA GLU A 57 3.70 8.28 -1.55
C GLU A 57 4.11 8.47 -0.07
N ARG A 58 3.20 9.01 0.76
CA ARG A 58 3.43 9.15 2.20
C ARG A 58 3.64 7.81 2.89
N ILE A 59 2.82 6.79 2.57
CA ILE A 59 2.98 5.43 3.14
C ILE A 59 4.34 4.86 2.78
N ARG A 60 4.73 4.97 1.51
CA ARG A 60 6.03 4.52 1.02
C ARG A 60 7.20 5.17 1.78
N LYS A 61 7.14 6.49 1.98
CA LYS A 61 8.17 7.23 2.74
C LYS A 61 8.25 6.78 4.19
N LEU A 62 7.10 6.61 4.86
CA LEU A 62 7.04 6.12 6.25
C LEU A 62 7.64 4.71 6.37
N ALA A 63 7.33 3.82 5.43
CA ALA A 63 7.86 2.47 5.42
C ALA A 63 9.38 2.46 5.25
N GLN A 64 9.91 3.21 4.27
CA GLN A 64 11.35 3.31 4.04
C GLN A 64 12.11 3.96 5.21
N GLU A 65 11.52 4.98 5.84
CA GLU A 65 12.10 5.62 7.01
C GLU A 65 12.17 4.66 8.21
N ALA A 66 11.09 3.90 8.42
CA ALA A 66 11.04 2.90 9.46
C ALA A 66 12.10 1.79 9.27
N GLU A 67 12.30 1.30 8.04
CA GLU A 67 13.36 0.33 7.76
C GLU A 67 14.76 0.89 8.03
N ARG A 68 15.00 2.16 7.68
CA ARG A 68 16.27 2.84 8.01
C ARG A 68 16.49 2.96 9.52
N GLU A 69 15.40 3.06 10.31
CA GLU A 69 15.43 3.03 11.78
C GLU A 69 15.54 1.60 12.35
N GLY A 70 15.67 0.57 11.52
CA GLY A 70 15.72 -0.84 11.93
C GLY A 70 14.37 -1.41 12.38
N ARG A 71 13.25 -0.81 11.97
CA ARG A 71 11.91 -1.28 12.28
C ARG A 71 11.37 -2.22 11.22
N ARG A 72 10.66 -3.24 11.66
CA ARG A 72 9.87 -4.12 10.78
C ARG A 72 8.63 -3.38 10.30
N VAL A 73 8.35 -3.47 9.01
CA VAL A 73 7.16 -2.86 8.41
C VAL A 73 6.01 -3.86 8.41
N ILE A 74 4.89 -3.46 9.03
CA ILE A 74 3.61 -4.18 8.99
C ILE A 74 2.65 -3.34 8.14
N LEU A 75 2.12 -3.92 7.08
CA LEU A 75 1.15 -3.30 6.20
C LEU A 75 -0.18 -4.04 6.27
N ILE A 76 -1.22 -3.36 6.74
CA ILE A 76 -2.58 -3.91 6.77
C ILE A 76 -3.30 -3.53 5.47
N GLY A 77 -3.62 -4.52 4.67
CA GLY A 77 -4.24 -4.33 3.35
C GLY A 77 -4.36 -5.62 2.56
N GLU A 78 -4.97 -5.53 1.40
CA GLU A 78 -5.16 -6.66 0.49
C GLU A 78 -3.84 -7.02 -0.18
N ARG A 79 -3.32 -8.20 0.08
CA ARG A 79 -1.99 -8.68 -0.35
C ARG A 79 -1.73 -8.49 -1.84
N HIS A 80 -2.72 -8.77 -2.69
CA HIS A 80 -2.59 -8.70 -4.14
C HIS A 80 -3.03 -7.36 -4.75
N HIS A 81 -3.43 -6.39 -3.91
CA HIS A 81 -3.80 -5.07 -4.41
C HIS A 81 -2.58 -4.31 -4.95
N PRO A 82 -2.68 -3.64 -6.12
CA PRO A 82 -1.56 -2.92 -6.73
C PRO A 82 -0.89 -1.90 -5.81
N GLU A 83 -1.65 -1.20 -4.96
CA GLU A 83 -1.11 -0.25 -3.98
C GLU A 83 -0.21 -0.95 -2.95
N VAL A 84 -0.69 -2.07 -2.38
CA VAL A 84 0.04 -2.85 -1.37
C VAL A 84 1.32 -3.41 -1.98
N GLN A 85 1.24 -3.98 -3.18
CA GLN A 85 2.40 -4.48 -3.92
C GLN A 85 3.38 -3.35 -4.28
N GLY A 86 2.85 -2.20 -4.69
CA GLY A 86 3.64 -1.01 -4.98
C GLY A 86 4.42 -0.53 -3.76
N ILE A 87 3.80 -0.45 -2.58
CA ILE A 87 4.45 -0.05 -1.32
C ILE A 87 5.45 -1.12 -0.87
N ALA A 88 5.04 -2.39 -0.85
CA ALA A 88 5.88 -3.51 -0.44
C ALA A 88 7.17 -3.61 -1.26
N GLY A 89 7.11 -3.32 -2.55
CA GLY A 89 8.27 -3.32 -3.44
C GLY A 89 9.31 -2.23 -3.16
N TRP A 90 9.10 -1.39 -2.14
CA TRP A 90 10.06 -0.43 -1.62
C TRP A 90 10.65 -0.85 -0.27
N CYS A 91 10.20 -1.96 0.29
CA CYS A 91 10.66 -2.51 1.55
C CYS A 91 11.46 -3.79 1.29
N SER A 92 12.36 -4.12 2.22
CA SER A 92 13.20 -5.32 2.13
C SER A 92 12.40 -6.58 2.47
N ASP A 93 11.59 -6.52 3.55
CA ASP A 93 10.83 -7.67 4.06
C ASP A 93 9.59 -7.19 4.83
N PRO A 94 8.59 -6.62 4.12
CA PRO A 94 7.37 -6.16 4.76
C PRO A 94 6.43 -7.31 5.09
N LEU A 95 5.82 -7.26 6.27
CA LEU A 95 4.76 -8.17 6.67
C LEU A 95 3.41 -7.61 6.22
N ILE A 96 2.71 -8.34 5.35
CA ILE A 96 1.40 -7.94 4.84
C ILE A 96 0.34 -8.84 5.45
N PHE A 97 -0.65 -8.22 6.12
CA PHE A 97 -1.78 -8.93 6.72
C PHE A 97 -3.10 -8.35 6.21
N GLU A 98 -4.02 -9.23 5.87
CA GLU A 98 -5.35 -8.86 5.40
C GLU A 98 -6.37 -8.73 6.53
N ASN A 99 -6.11 -9.36 7.67
CA ASN A 99 -7.01 -9.37 8.83
C ASN A 99 -6.26 -9.69 10.13
N VAL A 100 -6.96 -9.55 11.25
CA VAL A 100 -6.38 -9.79 12.57
C VAL A 100 -6.03 -11.28 12.80
N GLN A 101 -6.71 -12.21 12.16
CA GLN A 101 -6.46 -13.64 12.27
C GLN A 101 -5.08 -14.01 11.71
N GLU A 102 -4.70 -13.41 10.59
CA GLU A 102 -3.35 -13.59 10.03
C GLU A 102 -2.27 -13.03 10.96
N VAL A 103 -2.52 -11.87 11.56
CA VAL A 103 -1.62 -11.29 12.56
C VAL A 103 -1.46 -12.19 13.78
N GLN A 104 -2.58 -12.75 14.28
CA GLN A 104 -2.59 -13.67 15.42
C GLN A 104 -1.77 -14.93 15.12
N LYS A 105 -2.03 -15.54 13.96
CA LYS A 105 -1.29 -16.73 13.52
C LYS A 105 0.21 -16.45 13.42
N TYR A 106 0.57 -15.34 12.79
CA TYR A 106 1.98 -14.96 12.63
C TYR A 106 2.70 -14.81 13.98
N LEU A 107 2.08 -14.13 14.96
CA LEU A 107 2.68 -13.96 16.27
C LEU A 107 2.74 -15.26 17.10
N GLN A 108 1.85 -16.21 16.87
CA GLN A 108 1.94 -17.55 17.47
C GLN A 108 3.14 -18.34 16.92
N GLU A 109 3.40 -18.21 15.62
CA GLU A 109 4.52 -18.87 14.93
C GLU A 109 5.86 -18.15 15.17
N HIS A 110 5.82 -16.83 15.46
CA HIS A 110 6.98 -15.96 15.64
C HIS A 110 6.86 -15.11 16.92
N PRO A 111 6.89 -15.72 18.13
CA PRO A 111 6.63 -15.01 19.39
C PRO A 111 7.64 -13.88 19.66
N ASP A 112 8.89 -14.04 19.24
CA ASP A 112 9.94 -13.03 19.42
C ASP A 112 9.66 -11.73 18.68
N PHE A 113 8.82 -11.78 17.62
CA PHE A 113 8.43 -10.60 16.87
C PHE A 113 7.77 -9.54 17.75
N ALA A 114 7.06 -9.92 18.81
CA ALA A 114 6.40 -9.00 19.74
C ALA A 114 7.36 -7.99 20.39
N HIS A 115 8.65 -8.30 20.45
CA HIS A 115 9.69 -7.48 21.05
C HIS A 115 10.48 -6.65 20.02
N LEU A 116 10.29 -6.92 18.74
CA LEU A 116 11.02 -6.21 17.67
C LEU A 116 10.45 -4.80 17.45
N PRO A 117 11.31 -3.79 17.23
CA PRO A 117 10.85 -2.49 16.77
C PRO A 117 10.05 -2.62 15.48
N SER A 118 8.82 -2.14 15.47
CA SER A 118 7.91 -2.28 14.33
C SER A 118 7.17 -0.98 14.04
N ILE A 119 6.70 -0.84 12.82
CA ILE A 119 5.72 0.18 12.40
C ILE A 119 4.54 -0.50 11.73
N MET A 120 3.34 -0.03 12.05
CA MET A 120 2.10 -0.50 11.44
C MET A 120 1.51 0.61 10.58
N LEU A 121 1.24 0.29 9.32
CA LEU A 121 0.68 1.14 8.29
C LEU A 121 -0.54 0.47 7.67
N ALA A 122 -1.45 1.26 7.09
CA ALA A 122 -2.64 0.77 6.40
C ALA A 122 -2.59 1.11 4.91
N GLN A 123 -3.14 0.23 4.07
CA GLN A 123 -3.54 0.57 2.70
C GLN A 123 -4.52 1.75 2.74
N THR A 124 -4.44 2.69 1.79
CA THR A 124 -5.28 3.91 1.78
C THR A 124 -6.77 3.62 1.78
N THR A 125 -7.18 2.48 1.21
CA THR A 125 -8.57 2.02 1.12
C THR A 125 -8.93 0.94 2.14
N CYS A 126 -8.10 0.71 3.16
CA CYS A 126 -8.36 -0.29 4.18
C CYS A 126 -9.69 -0.01 4.90
N ILE A 127 -10.45 -1.08 5.18
CA ILE A 127 -11.70 -1.00 5.95
C ILE A 127 -11.35 -0.64 7.40
N ARG A 128 -11.99 0.40 7.95
CA ARG A 128 -11.74 0.93 9.28
C ARG A 128 -11.80 -0.14 10.38
N ALA A 129 -12.84 -0.97 10.39
CA ALA A 129 -13.01 -2.04 11.38
C ALA A 129 -11.87 -3.08 11.34
N ARG A 130 -11.37 -3.39 10.13
CA ARG A 130 -10.20 -4.28 9.94
C ARG A 130 -8.95 -3.67 10.57
N TRP A 131 -8.66 -2.42 10.27
CA TRP A 131 -7.55 -1.66 10.83
C TRP A 131 -7.60 -1.64 12.36
N GLU A 132 -8.73 -1.23 12.94
CA GLU A 132 -8.92 -1.10 14.38
C GLU A 132 -8.76 -2.44 15.12
N SER A 133 -9.25 -3.53 14.54
CA SER A 133 -9.08 -4.88 15.10
C SER A 133 -7.60 -5.27 15.17
N CYS A 134 -6.83 -5.00 14.12
CA CYS A 134 -5.39 -5.25 14.08
C CYS A 134 -4.65 -4.35 15.07
N VAL A 135 -4.99 -3.05 15.14
CA VAL A 135 -4.42 -2.10 16.10
C VAL A 135 -4.66 -2.55 17.54
N LYS A 136 -5.91 -2.92 17.86
CA LYS A 136 -6.28 -3.37 19.22
C LYS A 136 -5.50 -4.61 19.64
N PHE A 137 -5.30 -5.54 18.72
CA PHE A 137 -4.55 -6.76 18.98
C PHE A 137 -3.04 -6.47 19.15
N LEU A 138 -2.41 -5.83 18.16
CA LEU A 138 -0.98 -5.58 18.15
C LEU A 138 -0.51 -4.67 19.30
N LYS A 139 -1.31 -3.68 19.70
CA LYS A 139 -1.03 -2.85 20.89
C LYS A 139 -0.91 -3.64 22.18
N LYS A 140 -1.60 -4.78 22.30
CA LYS A 140 -1.54 -5.65 23.48
C LYS A 140 -0.37 -6.60 23.46
N GLN A 141 0.12 -6.95 22.27
CA GLN A 141 1.14 -7.96 22.07
C GLN A 141 2.55 -7.36 21.90
N CYS A 142 2.65 -6.23 21.18
CA CYS A 142 3.95 -5.67 20.82
C CYS A 142 4.38 -4.56 21.79
N THR A 143 5.63 -4.64 22.25
CA THR A 143 6.21 -3.69 23.20
C THR A 143 6.80 -2.43 22.56
N ASN A 144 7.19 -2.50 21.27
CA ASN A 144 7.83 -1.39 20.55
C ASN A 144 7.19 -1.19 19.17
N LEU A 145 5.90 -0.81 19.16
CA LEU A 145 5.10 -0.63 17.96
C LEU A 145 4.77 0.85 17.72
N LYS A 146 5.23 1.42 16.60
CA LYS A 146 4.71 2.68 16.06
C LYS A 146 3.46 2.40 15.24
N ILE A 147 2.40 3.18 15.40
CA ILE A 147 1.15 3.02 14.63
C ILE A 147 0.88 4.31 13.88
N ASN A 148 0.81 4.23 12.57
CA ASN A 148 0.44 5.34 11.70
C ASN A 148 -0.83 4.97 10.93
N ASP A 149 -1.94 5.63 11.26
CA ASP A 149 -3.16 5.53 10.47
C ASP A 149 -2.96 6.23 9.13
N THR A 150 -2.89 5.45 8.08
CA THR A 150 -2.66 5.91 6.72
C THR A 150 -3.86 5.71 5.80
N ILE A 151 -5.03 5.37 6.37
CA ILE A 151 -6.29 5.31 5.63
C ILE A 151 -6.61 6.72 5.10
N CYS A 152 -6.95 6.81 3.82
CA CYS A 152 -7.27 8.08 3.19
C CYS A 152 -8.61 8.64 3.71
N ASN A 153 -8.64 9.93 4.07
CA ASN A 153 -9.86 10.60 4.54
C ASN A 153 -11.01 10.53 3.53
N ALA A 154 -10.72 10.57 2.22
CA ALA A 154 -11.75 10.41 1.18
C ALA A 154 -12.36 9.00 1.22
N THR A 155 -11.56 7.97 1.45
CA THR A 155 -12.05 6.60 1.65
C THR A 155 -12.92 6.50 2.88
N GLN A 156 -12.47 7.06 4.00
CA GLN A 156 -13.22 7.05 5.25
C GLN A 156 -14.59 7.73 5.11
N LYS A 157 -14.65 8.90 4.49
CA LYS A 157 -15.91 9.60 4.22
C LYS A 157 -16.87 8.75 3.38
N ARG A 158 -16.37 8.16 2.28
CA ARG A 158 -17.19 7.29 1.41
C ARG A 158 -17.70 6.05 2.14
N GLN A 159 -16.89 5.43 2.99
CA GLN A 159 -17.32 4.28 3.80
C GLN A 159 -18.41 4.67 4.79
N THR A 160 -18.30 5.82 5.46
CA THR A 160 -19.31 6.34 6.38
C THR A 160 -20.60 6.67 5.64
N GLU A 161 -20.52 7.43 4.53
CA GLU A 161 -21.69 7.79 3.71
C GLU A 161 -22.43 6.55 3.18
N ALA A 162 -21.70 5.53 2.73
CA ALA A 162 -22.29 4.28 2.26
C ALA A 162 -23.02 3.53 3.38
N ALA A 163 -22.44 3.47 4.58
CA ALA A 163 -23.08 2.86 5.74
C ALA A 163 -24.34 3.62 6.18
N ASP A 164 -24.28 4.98 6.19
CA ASP A 164 -25.41 5.82 6.54
C ASP A 164 -26.58 5.72 5.52
N LEU A 165 -26.25 5.53 4.25
CA LEU A 165 -27.26 5.33 3.20
C LEU A 165 -27.92 3.94 3.35
N SER A 166 -27.13 2.90 3.52
CA SER A 166 -27.64 1.53 3.73
C SER A 166 -28.58 1.44 4.93
N ALA A 167 -28.26 2.12 6.04
CA ALA A 167 -29.06 2.14 7.25
C ALA A 167 -30.42 2.91 7.10
N LYS A 168 -30.60 3.64 6.02
CA LYS A 168 -31.86 4.39 5.74
C LYS A 168 -32.80 3.65 4.79
N GLU A 169 -32.33 2.60 4.15
CA GLU A 169 -33.12 1.80 3.18
C GLU A 169 -33.73 0.54 3.82
N ASP A 170 -33.37 0.20 5.07
CA ASP A 170 -33.97 -0.84 5.92
C ASP A 170 -35.06 -0.25 6.83
#